data_c69f132ece2a5cd5a91640df68ca0ddb
#
_entry.id   c69f132ece2a5cd5a91640df68ca0ddb
#
_cell.length_a   1.000
_cell.length_b   1.000
_cell.length_c   1.000
_cell.angle_alpha   90.00
_cell.angle_beta   90.00
_cell.angle_gamma   90.00
#
_symmetry.space_group_name_H-M   'P 1'
#
loop_
_entity.id
_entity.type
_entity.pdbx_description
1 polymer ?
#
loop_
_entity_poly.entity_id
_entity_poly.type
_entity_poly.pdbx_seq_one_letter_code
_entity_poly.pdbx_strand_id
1 'polypeptide(L)'
;PDTLAALGALAAGWRSQFRLPLIAVTGSNGKTTVTQMVASILAAHAGEAAFATRGNLNNAIGVPQTLLRLQAAHRIGVVELGMNHPGEIAYLARLARPTVALVNNAQREHLEFMHTVQAVAEENGAVLPALPPEGVAVFPHGDAYTALWRGLAAGRRCITFGGEGADVRCLDAQWQGDAWQATLHTPKGTIRTALHIAGRHNVTNALAATACALAAGVAPDAVAQGLRAFAPVAGRSRALALTCQGRSVTVVDDCYNANPDSMHAAIEVLAELPAPRWLVLGDMGEVGSQGPQFHAEAGAHARSRGIERLLALGPLSAHAAQAFGPGAQHFDDKDALLAAVRAALPEAGSVLVKGSRFMKMEQAVQALQEAACS
;
A
#
# COMPACT_ATOMS: atom_id res chain seq x y z
N PRO A 1 31.43 14.65 10.94
CA PRO A 1 30.10 15.28 10.78
C PRO A 1 29.13 14.24 10.24
N ASP A 2 27.94 14.15 10.83
CA ASP A 2 26.89 13.28 10.36
C ASP A 2 26.11 13.97 9.23
N THR A 3 26.32 13.50 8.01
CA THR A 3 25.71 14.07 6.79
C THR A 3 24.20 13.80 6.73
N LEU A 4 23.74 12.70 7.32
CA LEU A 4 22.32 12.35 7.37
C LEU A 4 21.57 13.30 8.32
N ALA A 5 22.13 13.53 9.51
CA ALA A 5 21.60 14.51 10.46
C ALA A 5 21.59 15.92 9.86
N ALA A 6 22.65 16.32 9.14
CA ALA A 6 22.71 17.61 8.45
C ALA A 6 21.62 17.76 7.38
N LEU A 7 21.38 16.73 6.56
CA LEU A 7 20.32 16.72 5.56
C LEU A 7 18.93 16.86 6.22
N GLY A 8 18.69 16.14 7.32
CA GLY A 8 17.46 16.24 8.09
C GLY A 8 17.24 17.64 8.66
N ALA A 9 18.30 18.23 9.27
CA ALA A 9 18.23 19.58 9.84
C ALA A 9 17.94 20.65 8.75
N LEU A 10 18.57 20.54 7.59
CA LEU A 10 18.32 21.41 6.44
C LEU A 10 16.87 21.32 5.99
N ALA A 11 16.35 20.10 5.82
CA ALA A 11 14.98 19.87 5.40
C ALA A 11 13.95 20.35 6.43
N ALA A 12 14.20 20.16 7.73
CA ALA A 12 13.34 20.66 8.80
C ALA A 12 13.32 22.19 8.84
N GLY A 13 14.48 22.83 8.67
CA GLY A 13 14.61 24.29 8.56
C GLY A 13 13.86 24.82 7.33
N TRP A 14 13.99 24.17 6.18
CA TRP A 14 13.23 24.52 4.98
C TRP A 14 11.72 24.35 5.18
N ARG A 15 11.28 23.17 5.69
CA ARG A 15 9.87 22.89 5.99
C ARG A 15 9.25 23.93 6.92
N SER A 16 9.99 24.45 7.87
CA SER A 16 9.48 25.43 8.85
C SER A 16 9.03 26.76 8.26
N GLN A 17 9.45 27.08 7.03
CA GLN A 17 9.08 28.30 6.32
C GLN A 17 7.68 28.22 5.69
N PHE A 18 7.08 27.01 5.65
CA PHE A 18 5.79 26.78 5.01
C PHE A 18 4.70 26.46 6.04
N ARG A 19 3.53 27.08 5.91
CA ARG A 19 2.36 26.89 6.79
C ARG A 19 1.21 26.13 6.13
N LEU A 20 1.50 25.38 5.06
CA LEU A 20 0.48 24.60 4.38
C LEU A 20 0.07 23.35 5.21
N PRO A 21 -1.19 22.92 5.15
CA PRO A 21 -1.60 21.62 5.66
C PRO A 21 -0.76 20.52 5.00
N LEU A 22 -0.17 19.65 5.83
CA LEU A 22 0.63 18.51 5.39
C LEU A 22 0.11 17.23 6.03
N ILE A 23 -0.26 16.27 5.20
CA ILE A 23 -0.71 14.96 5.60
C ILE A 23 0.51 14.03 5.64
N ALA A 24 0.75 13.35 6.77
CA ALA A 24 1.74 12.29 6.87
C ALA A 24 1.05 10.92 6.85
N VAL A 25 1.56 9.99 6.07
CA VAL A 25 1.01 8.63 5.90
C VAL A 25 2.02 7.61 6.39
N THR A 26 1.64 6.82 7.41
CA THR A 26 2.38 5.65 7.90
C THR A 26 1.53 4.39 7.84
N GLY A 27 2.09 3.25 8.23
CA GLY A 27 1.40 1.97 8.33
C GLY A 27 2.19 0.85 7.65
N SER A 28 1.83 -0.39 7.92
CA SER A 28 2.52 -1.54 7.36
C SER A 28 2.24 -1.70 5.87
N ASN A 29 0.98 -1.74 5.48
CA ASN A 29 0.55 -1.96 4.10
C ASN A 29 -0.28 -0.79 3.58
N GLY A 30 -0.25 -0.58 2.26
CA GLY A 30 -1.06 0.44 1.60
C GLY A 30 -0.51 1.87 1.67
N LYS A 31 0.60 2.15 2.35
CA LYS A 31 1.21 3.50 2.47
C LYS A 31 1.26 4.25 1.13
N THR A 32 1.92 3.67 0.15
CA THR A 32 2.08 4.31 -1.17
C THR A 32 0.75 4.46 -1.89
N THR A 33 -0.11 3.45 -1.84
CA THR A 33 -1.45 3.52 -2.46
C THR A 33 -2.28 4.65 -1.86
N VAL A 34 -2.34 4.73 -0.52
CA VAL A 34 -3.05 5.82 0.16
C VAL A 34 -2.41 7.17 -0.13
N THR A 35 -1.08 7.27 -0.11
CA THR A 35 -0.37 8.52 -0.45
C THR A 35 -0.72 8.99 -1.86
N GLN A 36 -0.77 8.08 -2.83
CA GLN A 36 -1.13 8.43 -4.22
C GLN A 36 -2.62 8.72 -4.40
N MET A 37 -3.52 8.03 -3.67
CA MET A 37 -4.94 8.38 -3.63
C MET A 37 -5.13 9.80 -3.05
N VAL A 38 -4.47 10.11 -1.93
CA VAL A 38 -4.47 11.46 -1.35
C VAL A 38 -3.90 12.46 -2.35
N ALA A 39 -2.76 12.17 -2.97
CA ALA A 39 -2.16 13.06 -3.98
C ALA A 39 -3.12 13.37 -5.14
N SER A 40 -3.85 12.36 -5.64
CA SER A 40 -4.88 12.53 -6.67
C SER A 40 -6.05 13.41 -6.18
N ILE A 41 -6.49 13.23 -4.94
CA ILE A 41 -7.50 14.07 -4.31
C ILE A 41 -7.02 15.51 -4.16
N LEU A 42 -5.77 15.71 -3.71
CA LEU A 42 -5.20 17.05 -3.55
C LEU A 42 -5.00 17.75 -4.91
N ALA A 43 -4.65 17.00 -5.96
CA ALA A 43 -4.56 17.53 -7.32
C ALA A 43 -5.94 17.96 -7.85
N ALA A 44 -7.00 17.21 -7.56
CA ALA A 44 -8.38 17.61 -7.90
C ALA A 44 -8.83 18.86 -7.12
N HIS A 45 -8.31 19.05 -5.88
CA HIS A 45 -8.64 20.18 -5.02
C HIS A 45 -7.86 21.45 -5.35
N ALA A 46 -6.55 21.34 -5.60
CA ALA A 46 -5.62 22.48 -5.66
C ALA A 46 -4.75 22.53 -6.94
N GLY A 47 -4.96 21.62 -7.89
CA GLY A 47 -4.17 21.56 -9.11
C GLY A 47 -2.67 21.45 -8.85
N GLU A 48 -1.87 22.28 -9.51
CA GLU A 48 -0.41 22.33 -9.37
C GLU A 48 0.06 22.82 -8.00
N ALA A 49 -0.81 23.41 -7.18
CA ALA A 49 -0.49 23.79 -5.83
C ALA A 49 -0.52 22.62 -4.84
N ALA A 50 -0.89 21.42 -5.30
CA ALA A 50 -0.79 20.18 -4.54
C ALA A 50 0.65 19.65 -4.51
N PHE A 51 1.08 19.16 -3.34
CA PHE A 51 2.41 18.61 -3.12
C PHE A 51 2.32 17.16 -2.67
N ALA A 52 3.22 16.29 -3.16
CA ALA A 52 3.23 14.89 -2.77
C ALA A 52 4.64 14.27 -2.81
N THR A 53 4.84 13.21 -2.01
CA THR A 53 5.97 12.29 -2.15
C THR A 53 5.99 11.71 -3.56
N ARG A 54 7.17 11.66 -4.18
CA ARG A 54 7.41 11.00 -5.47
C ARG A 54 8.14 9.68 -5.27
N GLY A 55 7.71 8.63 -5.98
CA GLY A 55 8.31 7.31 -5.90
C GLY A 55 8.24 6.74 -4.48
N ASN A 56 9.38 6.23 -4.00
CA ASN A 56 9.54 5.61 -2.68
C ASN A 56 10.39 6.46 -1.71
N LEU A 57 10.37 7.79 -1.85
CA LEU A 57 11.17 8.71 -1.03
C LEU A 57 10.54 8.89 0.37
N ASN A 58 10.52 7.83 1.17
CA ASN A 58 9.82 7.74 2.45
C ASN A 58 10.71 7.45 3.67
N ASN A 59 12.03 7.35 3.49
CA ASN A 59 13.00 7.06 4.55
C ASN A 59 13.80 8.31 4.98
N ALA A 60 14.82 8.14 5.82
CA ALA A 60 15.65 9.21 6.39
C ALA A 60 16.42 10.06 5.35
N ILE A 61 16.52 9.61 4.09
CA ILE A 61 17.05 10.39 2.97
C ILE A 61 15.90 10.94 2.12
N GLY A 62 14.92 10.11 1.79
CA GLY A 62 13.84 10.43 0.87
C GLY A 62 12.86 11.49 1.39
N VAL A 63 12.53 11.45 2.69
CA VAL A 63 11.64 12.47 3.30
C VAL A 63 12.30 13.85 3.27
N PRO A 64 13.56 14.03 3.71
CA PRO A 64 14.27 15.30 3.51
C PRO A 64 14.28 15.79 2.06
N GLN A 65 14.63 14.92 1.10
CA GLN A 65 14.61 15.28 -0.32
C GLN A 65 13.21 15.70 -0.79
N THR A 66 12.17 15.04 -0.30
CA THR A 66 10.78 15.41 -0.58
C THR A 66 10.49 16.80 -0.01
N LEU A 67 10.78 17.08 1.27
CA LEU A 67 10.50 18.35 1.91
C LEU A 67 11.26 19.52 1.26
N LEU A 68 12.50 19.33 0.83
CA LEU A 68 13.30 20.34 0.13
C LEU A 68 12.71 20.75 -1.24
N ARG A 69 11.78 20.00 -1.79
CA ARG A 69 11.02 20.37 -3.01
C ARG A 69 9.84 21.31 -2.74
N LEU A 70 9.52 21.62 -1.46
CA LEU A 70 8.45 22.56 -1.15
C LEU A 70 8.76 23.95 -1.73
N GLN A 71 7.74 24.58 -2.28
CA GLN A 71 7.79 25.91 -2.89
C GLN A 71 6.64 26.79 -2.39
N ALA A 72 6.79 28.09 -2.52
CA ALA A 72 5.80 29.07 -2.08
C ALA A 72 4.43 28.92 -2.79
N ALA A 73 4.39 28.29 -3.96
CA ALA A 73 3.16 28.00 -4.68
C ALA A 73 2.33 26.88 -4.06
N HIS A 74 2.95 25.94 -3.34
CA HIS A 74 2.23 24.82 -2.73
C HIS A 74 1.28 25.29 -1.61
N ARG A 75 0.07 24.75 -1.57
CA ARG A 75 -1.00 25.10 -0.63
C ARG A 75 -1.41 23.96 0.28
N ILE A 76 -1.19 22.72 -0.14
CA ILE A 76 -1.54 21.51 0.60
C ILE A 76 -0.63 20.38 0.16
N GLY A 77 -0.35 19.40 1.02
CA GLY A 77 0.54 18.31 0.64
C GLY A 77 0.34 17.01 1.39
N VAL A 78 0.95 15.95 0.84
CA VAL A 78 1.02 14.62 1.47
C VAL A 78 2.45 14.09 1.38
N VAL A 79 2.92 13.50 2.48
CA VAL A 79 4.22 12.83 2.57
C VAL A 79 4.06 11.42 3.12
N GLU A 80 4.76 10.48 2.50
CA GLU A 80 4.86 9.11 2.99
C GLU A 80 6.01 8.98 3.96
N LEU A 81 5.78 8.33 5.11
CA LEU A 81 6.79 8.02 6.10
C LEU A 81 6.90 6.50 6.23
N GLY A 82 8.06 5.95 5.94
CA GLY A 82 8.36 4.52 6.05
C GLY A 82 9.39 4.26 7.14
N MET A 83 9.36 3.05 7.71
CA MET A 83 10.32 2.59 8.70
C MET A 83 10.80 1.18 8.38
N ASN A 84 11.98 0.84 8.86
CA ASN A 84 12.48 -0.52 9.04
C ASN A 84 12.82 -0.78 10.51
N HIS A 85 13.19 0.26 11.26
CA HIS A 85 13.68 0.16 12.64
C HIS A 85 12.93 1.09 13.59
N PRO A 86 12.92 0.78 14.90
CA PRO A 86 12.33 1.63 15.92
C PRO A 86 12.92 3.05 15.94
N GLY A 87 12.07 4.06 16.10
CA GLY A 87 12.43 5.48 16.21
C GLY A 87 12.46 6.24 14.90
N GLU A 88 12.37 5.56 13.74
CA GLU A 88 12.45 6.20 12.43
C GLU A 88 11.20 7.06 12.15
N ILE A 89 10.00 6.58 12.46
CA ILE A 89 8.75 7.35 12.22
C ILE A 89 8.73 8.63 13.08
N ALA A 90 9.13 8.54 14.35
CA ALA A 90 9.22 9.72 15.22
C ALA A 90 10.22 10.77 14.66
N TYR A 91 11.35 10.30 14.12
CA TYR A 91 12.33 11.17 13.47
C TYR A 91 11.75 11.86 12.23
N LEU A 92 11.17 11.08 11.30
CA LEU A 92 10.62 11.59 10.05
C LEU A 92 9.44 12.54 10.29
N ALA A 93 8.58 12.23 11.27
CA ALA A 93 7.45 13.08 11.65
C ALA A 93 7.89 14.45 12.18
N ARG A 94 8.99 14.49 12.98
CA ARG A 94 9.57 15.77 13.45
C ARG A 94 10.08 16.62 12.28
N LEU A 95 10.65 16.01 11.24
CA LEU A 95 11.07 16.74 10.04
C LEU A 95 9.87 17.26 9.24
N ALA A 96 8.86 16.41 9.02
CA ALA A 96 7.68 16.72 8.22
C ALA A 96 6.74 17.73 8.88
N ARG A 97 6.62 17.73 10.23
CA ARG A 97 5.68 18.58 10.99
C ARG A 97 4.28 18.53 10.39
N PRO A 98 3.62 17.36 10.39
CA PRO A 98 2.31 17.20 9.78
C PRO A 98 1.22 17.91 10.58
N THR A 99 0.14 18.31 9.89
CA THR A 99 -1.11 18.79 10.50
C THR A 99 -2.19 17.70 10.51
N VAL A 100 -2.05 16.68 9.66
CA VAL A 100 -2.85 15.46 9.66
C VAL A 100 -1.89 14.27 9.62
N ALA A 101 -2.10 13.28 10.47
CA ALA A 101 -1.28 12.08 10.51
C ALA A 101 -2.15 10.82 10.43
N LEU A 102 -1.83 9.94 9.50
CA LEU A 102 -2.49 8.65 9.28
C LEU A 102 -1.61 7.51 9.76
N VAL A 103 -2.18 6.64 10.57
CA VAL A 103 -1.73 5.25 10.72
C VAL A 103 -2.68 4.36 9.93
N ASN A 104 -2.24 3.82 8.79
CA ASN A 104 -3.12 3.04 7.92
C ASN A 104 -3.46 1.67 8.50
N ASN A 105 -2.50 1.00 9.07
CA ASN A 105 -2.63 -0.29 9.77
C ASN A 105 -1.32 -0.66 10.48
N ALA A 106 -1.36 -1.72 11.30
CA ALA A 106 -0.18 -2.41 11.83
C ALA A 106 -0.33 -3.90 11.58
N GLN A 107 0.60 -4.47 10.82
CA GLN A 107 0.57 -5.84 10.33
C GLN A 107 1.98 -6.46 10.40
N ARG A 108 2.15 -7.70 9.96
CA ARG A 108 3.43 -8.44 9.97
C ARG A 108 4.41 -7.87 8.93
N GLU A 109 5.01 -6.73 9.25
CA GLU A 109 5.99 -6.01 8.44
C GLU A 109 7.29 -5.85 9.24
N HIS A 110 8.45 -6.03 8.61
CA HIS A 110 9.78 -5.85 9.21
C HIS A 110 9.99 -6.60 10.53
N LEU A 111 9.39 -7.80 10.68
CA LEU A 111 9.43 -8.56 11.94
C LEU A 111 10.85 -8.99 12.34
N GLU A 112 11.79 -9.02 11.41
CA GLU A 112 13.20 -9.24 11.69
C GLU A 112 13.76 -8.17 12.66
N PHE A 113 13.32 -6.91 12.52
CA PHE A 113 13.78 -5.77 13.30
C PHE A 113 12.77 -5.34 14.38
N MET A 114 11.48 -5.46 14.10
CA MET A 114 10.41 -5.03 14.98
C MET A 114 9.96 -6.13 15.97
N HIS A 115 10.24 -7.40 15.67
CA HIS A 115 9.95 -8.60 16.46
C HIS A 115 8.46 -8.90 16.66
N THR A 116 7.61 -7.91 16.89
CA THR A 116 6.18 -8.08 17.15
C THR A 116 5.32 -7.07 16.39
N VAL A 117 4.07 -7.43 16.07
CA VAL A 117 3.09 -6.51 15.49
C VAL A 117 2.74 -5.37 16.45
N GLN A 118 2.81 -5.59 17.77
CA GLN A 118 2.67 -4.54 18.77
C GLN A 118 3.73 -3.45 18.58
N ALA A 119 5.01 -3.82 18.42
CA ALA A 119 6.09 -2.87 18.18
C ALA A 119 5.89 -2.11 16.85
N VAL A 120 5.39 -2.79 15.81
CA VAL A 120 5.01 -2.16 14.54
C VAL A 120 3.90 -1.12 14.74
N ALA A 121 2.88 -1.43 15.57
CA ALA A 121 1.78 -0.52 15.88
C ALA A 121 2.24 0.71 16.66
N GLU A 122 3.15 0.53 17.62
CA GLU A 122 3.77 1.59 18.42
C GLU A 122 4.62 2.51 17.53
N GLU A 123 5.47 1.93 16.69
CA GLU A 123 6.34 2.67 15.78
C GLU A 123 5.54 3.47 14.75
N ASN A 124 4.58 2.86 14.05
CA ASN A 124 3.70 3.59 13.14
C ASN A 124 2.91 4.67 13.87
N GLY A 125 2.45 4.40 15.11
CA GLY A 125 1.74 5.33 15.97
C GLY A 125 2.58 6.53 16.40
N ALA A 126 3.92 6.44 16.36
CA ALA A 126 4.83 7.53 16.75
C ALA A 126 4.71 8.79 15.86
N VAL A 127 3.99 8.75 14.74
CA VAL A 127 3.62 9.91 13.95
C VAL A 127 2.62 10.83 14.69
N LEU A 128 1.76 10.27 15.55
CA LEU A 128 0.63 10.99 16.16
C LEU A 128 1.07 12.05 17.20
N PRO A 129 2.03 11.78 18.09
CA PRO A 129 2.55 12.80 19.01
C PRO A 129 3.20 14.02 18.33
N ALA A 130 3.63 13.89 17.06
CA ALA A 130 4.23 14.97 16.29
C ALA A 130 3.20 15.99 15.76
N LEU A 131 1.91 15.70 15.85
CA LEU A 131 0.85 16.62 15.48
C LEU A 131 0.81 17.82 16.42
N PRO A 132 0.51 19.04 15.93
CA PRO A 132 0.21 20.19 16.77
C PRO A 132 -1.12 19.96 17.54
N PRO A 133 -1.43 20.80 18.55
CA PRO A 133 -2.67 20.65 19.33
C PRO A 133 -3.95 20.62 18.49
N GLU A 134 -4.00 21.41 17.41
CA GLU A 134 -5.09 21.52 16.45
C GLU A 134 -5.04 20.45 15.35
N GLY A 135 -4.00 19.61 15.33
CA GLY A 135 -3.81 18.57 14.34
C GLY A 135 -4.84 17.45 14.45
N VAL A 136 -4.97 16.69 13.38
CA VAL A 136 -5.95 15.60 13.27
C VAL A 136 -5.26 14.25 13.12
N ALA A 137 -5.56 13.34 14.04
CA ALA A 137 -5.13 11.95 13.98
C ALA A 137 -6.13 11.10 13.17
N VAL A 138 -5.64 10.28 12.24
CA VAL A 138 -6.46 9.38 11.42
C VAL A 138 -5.95 7.95 11.61
N PHE A 139 -6.85 7.02 11.95
CA PHE A 139 -6.48 5.61 12.16
C PHE A 139 -7.71 4.69 12.02
N PRO A 140 -7.54 3.36 11.85
CA PRO A 140 -8.64 2.42 11.70
C PRO A 140 -9.55 2.38 12.93
N HIS A 141 -10.85 2.20 12.71
CA HIS A 141 -11.84 1.86 13.74
C HIS A 141 -11.89 0.35 13.94
N GLY A 142 -11.93 -0.08 15.21
CA GLY A 142 -12.10 -1.50 15.54
C GLY A 142 -10.86 -2.38 15.29
N ASP A 143 -9.72 -1.79 14.96
CA ASP A 143 -8.43 -2.49 14.92
C ASP A 143 -7.93 -2.80 16.35
N ALA A 144 -7.16 -3.86 16.50
CA ALA A 144 -6.59 -4.26 17.79
C ALA A 144 -5.79 -3.13 18.48
N TYR A 145 -5.23 -2.21 17.70
CA TYR A 145 -4.40 -1.11 18.16
C TYR A 145 -5.12 0.26 18.17
N THR A 146 -6.42 0.32 17.86
CA THR A 146 -7.21 1.57 17.88
C THR A 146 -7.08 2.32 19.21
N ALA A 147 -7.12 1.58 20.35
CA ALA A 147 -6.99 2.18 21.68
C ALA A 147 -5.60 2.78 21.92
N LEU A 148 -4.53 2.11 21.46
CA LEU A 148 -3.16 2.60 21.50
C LEU A 148 -3.04 3.93 20.74
N TRP A 149 -3.49 3.96 19.49
CA TRP A 149 -3.37 5.17 18.66
C TRP A 149 -4.22 6.31 19.17
N ARG A 150 -5.38 6.04 19.74
CA ARG A 150 -6.20 7.06 20.43
C ARG A 150 -5.47 7.65 21.62
N GLY A 151 -4.77 6.82 22.40
CA GLY A 151 -3.92 7.27 23.51
C GLY A 151 -2.75 8.15 23.02
N LEU A 152 -2.06 7.73 21.96
CA LEU A 152 -0.95 8.49 21.36
C LEU A 152 -1.40 9.83 20.73
N ALA A 153 -2.65 9.92 20.29
CA ALA A 153 -3.24 11.17 19.79
C ALA A 153 -3.41 12.22 20.92
N ALA A 154 -3.40 11.82 22.21
CA ALA A 154 -3.32 12.69 23.38
C ALA A 154 -4.33 13.86 23.34
N GLY A 155 -5.63 13.57 23.17
CA GLY A 155 -6.72 14.55 23.16
C GLY A 155 -6.89 15.34 21.86
N ARG A 156 -6.04 15.14 20.84
CA ARG A 156 -6.23 15.73 19.52
C ARG A 156 -7.49 15.17 18.86
N ARG A 157 -8.03 15.93 17.91
CA ARG A 157 -9.15 15.47 17.10
C ARG A 157 -8.78 14.16 16.39
N CYS A 158 -9.67 13.15 16.49
CA CYS A 158 -9.51 11.89 15.79
C CYS A 158 -10.60 11.73 14.72
N ILE A 159 -10.25 11.17 13.57
CA ILE A 159 -11.16 10.67 12.55
C ILE A 159 -10.81 9.22 12.30
N THR A 160 -11.78 8.34 12.46
CA THR A 160 -11.61 6.91 12.24
C THR A 160 -12.16 6.49 10.88
N PHE A 161 -11.58 5.44 10.29
CA PHE A 161 -12.06 4.85 9.06
C PHE A 161 -12.16 3.32 9.17
N GLY A 162 -12.99 2.70 8.31
CA GLY A 162 -13.12 1.25 8.27
C GLY A 162 -14.55 0.74 8.23
N GLY A 163 -14.86 -0.19 9.14
CA GLY A 163 -16.16 -0.84 9.23
C GLY A 163 -17.24 -0.03 9.97
N GLU A 164 -18.23 -0.73 10.47
CA GLU A 164 -19.33 -0.14 11.23
C GLU A 164 -18.80 0.61 12.47
N GLY A 165 -19.38 1.77 12.75
CA GLY A 165 -18.95 2.66 13.84
C GLY A 165 -17.81 3.64 13.48
N ALA A 166 -17.14 3.46 12.33
CA ALA A 166 -16.14 4.42 11.87
C ALA A 166 -16.77 5.72 11.36
N ASP A 167 -16.05 6.85 11.52
CA ASP A 167 -16.46 8.15 10.98
C ASP A 167 -16.50 8.15 9.46
N VAL A 168 -15.56 7.46 8.81
CA VAL A 168 -15.51 7.26 7.35
C VAL A 168 -15.61 5.76 7.08
N ARG A 169 -16.71 5.34 6.45
CA ARG A 169 -16.97 3.91 6.18
C ARG A 169 -17.59 3.69 4.82
N CYS A 170 -17.40 2.50 4.28
CA CYS A 170 -18.06 2.05 3.07
C CYS A 170 -19.50 1.64 3.37
N LEU A 171 -20.49 2.23 2.67
CA LEU A 171 -21.89 1.82 2.73
C LEU A 171 -22.17 0.71 1.72
N ASP A 172 -21.57 0.81 0.53
CA ASP A 172 -21.66 -0.18 -0.54
C ASP A 172 -20.43 -0.08 -1.43
N ALA A 173 -19.95 -1.23 -1.92
CA ALA A 173 -18.91 -1.30 -2.93
C ALA A 173 -19.10 -2.55 -3.79
N GLN A 174 -19.29 -2.35 -5.08
CA GLN A 174 -19.48 -3.41 -6.07
C GLN A 174 -18.44 -3.28 -7.18
N TRP A 175 -17.79 -4.39 -7.52
CA TRP A 175 -16.89 -4.43 -8.67
C TRP A 175 -17.69 -4.48 -9.95
N GLN A 176 -17.56 -3.47 -10.81
CA GLN A 176 -18.25 -3.38 -12.10
C GLN A 176 -17.27 -2.94 -13.18
N GLY A 177 -17.13 -3.80 -14.20
CA GLY A 177 -16.14 -3.54 -15.26
C GLY A 177 -14.71 -3.62 -14.72
N ASP A 178 -14.06 -2.48 -14.62
CA ASP A 178 -12.66 -2.31 -14.18
C ASP A 178 -12.51 -1.50 -12.88
N ALA A 179 -13.62 -1.22 -12.19
CA ALA A 179 -13.64 -0.35 -11.01
C ALA A 179 -14.60 -0.83 -9.91
N TRP A 180 -14.29 -0.48 -8.67
CA TRP A 180 -15.23 -0.49 -7.56
C TRP A 180 -16.14 0.72 -7.66
N GLN A 181 -17.45 0.52 -7.85
CA GLN A 181 -18.47 1.55 -7.63
C GLN A 181 -18.73 1.63 -6.13
N ALA A 182 -18.23 2.69 -5.49
CA ALA A 182 -18.24 2.82 -4.04
C ALA A 182 -19.11 3.98 -3.56
N THR A 183 -19.87 3.73 -2.50
CA THR A 183 -20.63 4.73 -1.74
C THR A 183 -20.06 4.82 -0.33
N LEU A 184 -19.48 5.96 0.02
CA LEU A 184 -18.81 6.19 1.28
C LEU A 184 -19.62 7.12 2.17
N HIS A 185 -19.79 6.75 3.44
CA HIS A 185 -20.28 7.65 4.48
C HIS A 185 -19.13 8.47 5.05
N THR A 186 -19.37 9.74 5.30
CA THR A 186 -18.42 10.64 5.96
C THR A 186 -19.14 11.63 6.87
N PRO A 187 -18.43 12.27 7.81
CA PRO A 187 -19.01 13.34 8.64
C PRO A 187 -19.51 14.56 7.84
N LYS A 188 -19.11 14.69 6.57
CA LYS A 188 -19.54 15.77 5.65
C LYS A 188 -20.59 15.32 4.63
N GLY A 189 -21.19 14.14 4.81
CA GLY A 189 -22.17 13.57 3.89
C GLY A 189 -21.67 12.36 3.12
N THR A 190 -22.47 11.92 2.17
CA THR A 190 -22.19 10.71 1.35
C THR A 190 -21.38 11.08 0.10
N ILE A 191 -20.35 10.30 -0.19
CA ILE A 191 -19.51 10.43 -1.39
C ILE A 191 -19.74 9.19 -2.27
N ARG A 192 -19.99 9.39 -3.57
CA ARG A 192 -20.04 8.33 -4.58
C ARG A 192 -18.86 8.48 -5.52
N THR A 193 -18.13 7.39 -5.74
CA THR A 193 -16.93 7.41 -6.59
C THR A 193 -16.69 6.05 -7.24
N ALA A 194 -15.81 6.02 -8.23
CA ALA A 194 -15.26 4.81 -8.81
C ALA A 194 -13.77 4.70 -8.45
N LEU A 195 -13.29 3.48 -8.17
CA LEU A 195 -11.89 3.20 -7.83
C LEU A 195 -11.33 2.18 -8.82
N HIS A 196 -10.46 2.62 -9.71
CA HIS A 196 -9.83 1.79 -10.74
C HIS A 196 -8.61 1.04 -10.21
N ILE A 197 -8.81 0.21 -9.18
CA ILE A 197 -7.78 -0.63 -8.58
C ILE A 197 -8.41 -1.91 -8.05
N ALA A 198 -7.78 -3.06 -8.30
CA ALA A 198 -8.27 -4.36 -7.84
C ALA A 198 -8.12 -4.52 -6.33
N GLY A 199 -8.95 -5.40 -5.75
CA GLY A 199 -8.90 -5.81 -4.35
C GLY A 199 -9.70 -4.93 -3.39
N ARG A 200 -10.52 -5.61 -2.58
CA ARG A 200 -11.42 -4.96 -1.62
C ARG A 200 -10.68 -4.17 -0.53
N HIS A 201 -9.44 -4.56 -0.18
CA HIS A 201 -8.59 -3.81 0.74
C HIS A 201 -8.26 -2.39 0.24
N ASN A 202 -8.31 -2.15 -1.09
CA ASN A 202 -8.12 -0.83 -1.65
C ASN A 202 -9.35 0.09 -1.47
N VAL A 203 -10.53 -0.46 -1.25
CA VAL A 203 -11.67 0.33 -0.75
C VAL A 203 -11.36 0.89 0.64
N THR A 204 -10.76 0.07 1.54
CA THR A 204 -10.33 0.55 2.86
C THR A 204 -9.23 1.62 2.74
N ASN A 205 -8.25 1.45 1.83
CA ASN A 205 -7.25 2.48 1.53
C ASN A 205 -7.90 3.80 1.04
N ALA A 206 -8.98 3.72 0.25
CA ALA A 206 -9.73 4.90 -0.18
C ALA A 206 -10.50 5.57 0.98
N LEU A 207 -11.00 4.81 1.97
CA LEU A 207 -11.57 5.38 3.19
C LEU A 207 -10.52 6.16 3.98
N ALA A 208 -9.32 5.60 4.15
CA ALA A 208 -8.19 6.27 4.80
C ALA A 208 -7.80 7.57 4.08
N ALA A 209 -7.67 7.52 2.74
CA ALA A 209 -7.37 8.69 1.91
C ALA A 209 -8.46 9.77 2.04
N THR A 210 -9.74 9.35 2.03
CA THR A 210 -10.89 10.23 2.24
C THR A 210 -10.84 10.91 3.60
N ALA A 211 -10.60 10.15 4.67
CA ALA A 211 -10.50 10.68 6.03
C ALA A 211 -9.39 11.73 6.14
N CYS A 212 -8.21 11.47 5.57
CA CYS A 212 -7.08 12.40 5.54
C CYS A 212 -7.40 13.69 4.77
N ALA A 213 -8.00 13.57 3.58
CA ALA A 213 -8.34 14.72 2.75
C ALA A 213 -9.40 15.62 3.44
N LEU A 214 -10.45 15.03 4.01
CA LEU A 214 -11.48 15.74 4.77
C LEU A 214 -10.91 16.41 6.02
N ALA A 215 -9.94 15.75 6.70
CA ALA A 215 -9.21 16.32 7.84
C ALA A 215 -8.38 17.55 7.45
N ALA A 216 -7.80 17.53 6.27
CA ALA A 216 -7.03 18.63 5.69
C ALA A 216 -7.90 19.75 5.09
N GLY A 217 -9.24 19.64 5.15
CA GLY A 217 -10.16 20.69 4.72
C GLY A 217 -10.67 20.53 3.28
N VAL A 218 -10.32 19.44 2.59
CA VAL A 218 -10.78 19.17 1.21
C VAL A 218 -12.30 18.95 1.17
N ALA A 219 -12.96 19.45 0.14
CA ALA A 219 -14.40 19.28 -0.07
C ALA A 219 -14.73 17.86 -0.58
N PRO A 220 -15.90 17.27 -0.23
CA PRO A 220 -16.33 15.95 -0.68
C PRO A 220 -16.30 15.74 -2.20
N ASP A 221 -16.64 16.74 -2.98
CA ASP A 221 -16.65 16.66 -4.45
C ASP A 221 -15.23 16.47 -5.01
N ALA A 222 -14.24 17.18 -4.45
CA ALA A 222 -12.84 17.00 -4.85
C ALA A 222 -12.32 15.62 -4.44
N VAL A 223 -12.77 15.07 -3.29
CA VAL A 223 -12.46 13.69 -2.89
C VAL A 223 -13.03 12.70 -3.90
N ALA A 224 -14.31 12.84 -4.28
CA ALA A 224 -14.93 11.96 -5.28
C ALA A 224 -14.20 12.02 -6.64
N GLN A 225 -13.86 13.22 -7.10
CA GLN A 225 -13.14 13.43 -8.35
C GLN A 225 -11.73 12.84 -8.31
N GLY A 226 -10.98 13.09 -7.24
CA GLY A 226 -9.60 12.61 -7.11
C GLY A 226 -9.52 11.09 -6.98
N LEU A 227 -10.43 10.45 -6.25
CA LEU A 227 -10.50 8.99 -6.17
C LEU A 227 -10.83 8.37 -7.54
N ARG A 228 -11.73 8.99 -8.32
CA ARG A 228 -12.06 8.51 -9.66
C ARG A 228 -10.91 8.68 -10.65
N ALA A 229 -10.13 9.73 -10.50
CA ALA A 229 -8.97 10.01 -11.34
C ALA A 229 -7.71 9.24 -10.93
N PHE A 230 -7.73 8.57 -9.77
CA PHE A 230 -6.59 7.81 -9.28
C PHE A 230 -6.25 6.65 -10.21
N ALA A 231 -4.97 6.51 -10.54
CA ALA A 231 -4.41 5.38 -11.27
C ALA A 231 -3.38 4.63 -10.40
N PRO A 232 -3.44 3.30 -10.33
CA PRO A 232 -2.51 2.49 -9.56
C PRO A 232 -1.06 2.66 -10.05
N VAL A 233 -0.13 2.72 -9.10
CA VAL A 233 1.31 2.71 -9.39
C VAL A 233 1.74 1.31 -9.82
N ALA A 234 2.71 1.20 -10.74
CA ALA A 234 3.31 -0.07 -11.13
C ALA A 234 3.81 -0.85 -9.90
N GLY A 235 3.56 -2.15 -9.87
CA GLY A 235 3.89 -3.01 -8.75
C GLY A 235 2.95 -2.93 -7.54
N ARG A 236 1.82 -2.19 -7.63
CA ARG A 236 0.87 -1.98 -6.53
C ARG A 236 -0.56 -2.35 -6.95
N SER A 237 -0.86 -3.63 -6.98
CA SER A 237 -2.17 -4.18 -7.37
C SER A 237 -2.69 -3.63 -8.70
N ARG A 238 -1.79 -3.33 -9.65
CA ARG A 238 -2.12 -2.82 -10.97
C ARG A 238 -2.62 -3.94 -11.85
N ALA A 239 -3.88 -3.87 -12.28
CA ALA A 239 -4.44 -4.79 -13.24
C ALA A 239 -4.04 -4.41 -14.68
N LEU A 240 -3.59 -5.39 -15.45
CA LEU A 240 -3.24 -5.30 -16.86
C LEU A 240 -4.09 -6.31 -17.62
N ALA A 241 -4.80 -5.87 -18.66
CA ALA A 241 -5.48 -6.77 -19.59
C ALA A 241 -4.51 -7.09 -20.73
N LEU A 242 -4.10 -8.35 -20.84
CA LEU A 242 -3.26 -8.87 -21.92
C LEU A 242 -4.11 -9.69 -22.87
N THR A 243 -3.78 -9.66 -24.15
CA THR A 243 -4.40 -10.57 -25.15
C THR A 243 -3.36 -11.59 -25.58
N CYS A 244 -3.65 -12.87 -25.35
CA CYS A 244 -2.78 -13.98 -25.75
C CYS A 244 -3.59 -14.96 -26.59
N GLN A 245 -3.17 -15.20 -27.82
CA GLN A 245 -3.85 -16.10 -28.76
C GLN A 245 -5.38 -15.83 -28.88
N GLY A 246 -5.76 -14.55 -28.91
CA GLY A 246 -7.17 -14.12 -29.01
C GLY A 246 -7.98 -14.23 -27.69
N ARG A 247 -7.36 -14.64 -26.59
CA ARG A 247 -7.98 -14.71 -25.25
C ARG A 247 -7.52 -13.55 -24.39
N SER A 248 -8.42 -13.00 -23.58
CA SER A 248 -8.06 -12.00 -22.56
C SER A 248 -7.55 -12.69 -21.31
N VAL A 249 -6.39 -12.23 -20.82
CA VAL A 249 -5.77 -12.67 -19.56
C VAL A 249 -5.60 -11.45 -18.66
N THR A 250 -6.08 -11.54 -17.42
CA THR A 250 -5.88 -10.49 -16.42
C THR A 250 -4.57 -10.72 -15.67
N VAL A 251 -3.62 -9.79 -15.76
CA VAL A 251 -2.39 -9.84 -14.98
C VAL A 251 -2.44 -8.79 -13.88
N VAL A 252 -2.28 -9.19 -12.63
CA VAL A 252 -2.16 -8.27 -11.49
C VAL A 252 -0.69 -8.12 -11.14
N ASP A 253 -0.16 -6.93 -11.39
CA ASP A 253 1.18 -6.51 -11.02
C ASP A 253 1.15 -6.00 -9.56
N ASP A 254 1.58 -6.84 -8.62
CA ASP A 254 1.74 -6.52 -7.19
C ASP A 254 3.18 -6.85 -6.71
N CYS A 255 4.15 -6.63 -7.59
CA CYS A 255 5.53 -7.12 -7.48
C CYS A 255 6.48 -6.18 -6.73
N TYR A 256 6.03 -5.02 -6.20
CA TYR A 256 6.93 -4.05 -5.57
C TYR A 256 7.52 -4.57 -4.25
N ASN A 257 6.71 -5.18 -3.38
CA ASN A 257 7.14 -5.77 -2.11
C ASN A 257 6.15 -6.84 -1.64
N ALA A 258 6.57 -7.67 -0.68
CA ALA A 258 5.73 -8.70 -0.08
C ALA A 258 6.03 -8.85 1.41
N ASN A 259 4.95 -9.00 2.19
CA ASN A 259 4.95 -9.47 3.56
C ASN A 259 3.76 -10.42 3.75
N PRO A 260 3.65 -11.17 4.86
CA PRO A 260 2.61 -12.21 5.01
C PRO A 260 1.19 -11.69 4.81
N ASP A 261 0.84 -10.54 5.38
CA ASP A 261 -0.53 -10.01 5.31
C ASP A 261 -0.86 -9.43 3.93
N SER A 262 0.12 -8.78 3.27
CA SER A 262 -0.06 -8.31 1.89
C SER A 262 -0.15 -9.47 0.89
N MET A 263 0.52 -10.60 1.18
CA MET A 263 0.41 -11.82 0.38
C MET A 263 -0.98 -12.44 0.50
N HIS A 264 -1.53 -12.54 1.72
CA HIS A 264 -2.90 -12.98 1.93
C HIS A 264 -3.90 -12.10 1.17
N ALA A 265 -3.78 -10.78 1.26
CA ALA A 265 -4.64 -9.84 0.54
C ALA A 265 -4.55 -10.01 -1.00
N ALA A 266 -3.35 -10.27 -1.53
CA ALA A 266 -3.14 -10.51 -2.95
C ALA A 266 -3.77 -11.84 -3.43
N ILE A 267 -3.69 -12.89 -2.62
CA ILE A 267 -4.33 -14.17 -2.90
C ILE A 267 -5.86 -14.01 -2.93
N GLU A 268 -6.45 -13.24 -2.00
CA GLU A 268 -7.89 -12.93 -2.04
C GLU A 268 -8.29 -12.21 -3.34
N VAL A 269 -7.48 -11.24 -3.79
CA VAL A 269 -7.71 -10.57 -5.09
C VAL A 269 -7.70 -11.57 -6.23
N LEU A 270 -6.68 -12.44 -6.29
CA LEU A 270 -6.58 -13.42 -7.36
C LEU A 270 -7.75 -14.41 -7.35
N ALA A 271 -8.22 -14.80 -6.16
CA ALA A 271 -9.34 -15.73 -6.00
C ALA A 271 -10.68 -15.19 -6.56
N GLU A 272 -10.83 -13.86 -6.65
CA GLU A 272 -12.03 -13.21 -7.22
C GLU A 272 -11.94 -13.04 -8.75
N LEU A 273 -10.78 -13.31 -9.37
CA LEU A 273 -10.55 -13.12 -10.80
C LEU A 273 -10.93 -14.37 -11.62
N PRO A 274 -11.05 -14.24 -12.96
CA PRO A 274 -11.35 -15.38 -13.84
C PRO A 274 -10.34 -16.53 -13.74
N ALA A 275 -10.84 -17.75 -13.69
CA ALA A 275 -10.03 -18.97 -13.72
C ALA A 275 -9.56 -19.30 -15.17
N PRO A 276 -8.49 -20.09 -15.35
CA PRO A 276 -7.56 -20.60 -14.34
C PRO A 276 -6.68 -19.48 -13.72
N ARG A 277 -6.45 -19.56 -12.41
CA ARG A 277 -5.75 -18.53 -11.63
C ARG A 277 -4.36 -19.00 -11.26
N TRP A 278 -3.37 -18.17 -11.51
CA TRP A 278 -1.98 -18.50 -11.30
C TRP A 278 -1.31 -17.48 -10.40
N LEU A 279 -0.67 -17.96 -9.35
CA LEU A 279 0.15 -17.14 -8.45
C LEU A 279 1.63 -17.33 -8.81
N VAL A 280 2.31 -16.25 -9.16
CA VAL A 280 3.76 -16.18 -9.35
C VAL A 280 4.36 -15.52 -8.12
N LEU A 281 5.04 -16.30 -7.28
CA LEU A 281 5.48 -15.90 -5.96
C LEU A 281 7.01 -15.87 -5.86
N GLY A 282 7.58 -14.73 -5.48
CA GLY A 282 8.96 -14.62 -4.99
C GLY A 282 9.02 -14.59 -3.47
N ASP A 283 10.21 -14.80 -2.90
CA ASP A 283 10.41 -14.79 -1.45
C ASP A 283 9.92 -13.50 -0.79
N MET A 284 9.38 -13.65 0.42
CA MET A 284 9.14 -12.56 1.35
C MET A 284 10.39 -12.33 2.19
N GLY A 285 10.94 -11.11 2.16
CA GLY A 285 12.09 -10.70 2.97
C GLY A 285 11.69 -10.08 4.30
N GLU A 286 12.67 -9.92 5.19
CA GLU A 286 12.54 -9.25 6.49
C GLU A 286 11.51 -9.90 7.43
N VAL A 287 11.29 -11.20 7.24
CA VAL A 287 10.31 -12.02 7.98
C VAL A 287 10.93 -12.76 9.17
N GLY A 288 12.26 -12.62 9.39
CA GLY A 288 12.99 -13.26 10.46
C GLY A 288 12.94 -14.79 10.41
N SER A 289 13.07 -15.44 11.55
CA SER A 289 13.08 -16.90 11.66
C SER A 289 11.76 -17.59 11.27
N GLN A 290 10.66 -16.84 11.17
CA GLN A 290 9.35 -17.36 10.77
C GLN A 290 9.16 -17.42 9.24
N GLY A 291 10.17 -17.05 8.47
CA GLY A 291 10.12 -17.05 7.00
C GLY A 291 9.53 -18.33 6.40
N PRO A 292 10.04 -19.54 6.73
CA PRO A 292 9.49 -20.80 6.24
C PRO A 292 7.99 -20.97 6.53
N GLN A 293 7.57 -20.66 7.77
CA GLN A 293 6.18 -20.75 8.18
C GLN A 293 5.28 -19.81 7.39
N PHE A 294 5.65 -18.55 7.22
CA PHE A 294 4.84 -17.57 6.49
C PHE A 294 4.70 -17.91 5.01
N HIS A 295 5.72 -18.50 4.40
CA HIS A 295 5.63 -18.99 3.03
C HIS A 295 4.71 -20.22 2.94
N ALA A 296 4.79 -21.15 3.89
CA ALA A 296 3.88 -22.30 3.96
C ALA A 296 2.42 -21.84 4.15
N GLU A 297 2.17 -20.86 5.03
CA GLU A 297 0.84 -20.23 5.21
C GLU A 297 0.31 -19.67 3.89
N ALA A 298 1.14 -18.94 3.12
CA ALA A 298 0.74 -18.37 1.83
C ALA A 298 0.38 -19.46 0.81
N GLY A 299 1.18 -20.53 0.72
CA GLY A 299 0.92 -21.66 -0.18
C GLY A 299 -0.38 -22.40 0.18
N ALA A 300 -0.58 -22.71 1.46
CA ALA A 300 -1.79 -23.36 1.96
C ALA A 300 -3.03 -22.47 1.73
N HIS A 301 -2.91 -21.16 1.98
CA HIS A 301 -3.97 -20.20 1.75
C HIS A 301 -4.34 -20.12 0.28
N ALA A 302 -3.37 -20.00 -0.64
CA ALA A 302 -3.61 -19.99 -2.08
C ALA A 302 -4.36 -21.27 -2.53
N ARG A 303 -3.97 -22.44 -2.03
CA ARG A 303 -4.67 -23.69 -2.29
C ARG A 303 -6.11 -23.66 -1.81
N SER A 304 -6.34 -23.22 -0.58
CA SER A 304 -7.68 -23.16 0.03
C SER A 304 -8.63 -22.19 -0.70
N ARG A 305 -8.06 -21.15 -1.36
CA ARG A 305 -8.81 -20.17 -2.15
C ARG A 305 -9.04 -20.60 -3.59
N GLY A 306 -8.66 -21.82 -3.96
CA GLY A 306 -8.91 -22.39 -5.29
C GLY A 306 -8.00 -21.80 -6.37
N ILE A 307 -6.78 -21.36 -6.01
CA ILE A 307 -5.76 -21.05 -7.00
C ILE A 307 -5.29 -22.36 -7.63
N GLU A 308 -5.26 -22.43 -8.94
CA GLU A 308 -5.00 -23.69 -9.66
C GLU A 308 -3.50 -23.95 -9.84
N ARG A 309 -2.68 -22.90 -9.95
CA ARG A 309 -1.22 -23.06 -10.10
C ARG A 309 -0.44 -22.05 -9.25
N LEU A 310 0.70 -22.51 -8.72
CA LEU A 310 1.70 -21.73 -8.02
C LEU A 310 3.06 -21.92 -8.69
N LEU A 311 3.67 -20.81 -9.16
CA LEU A 311 5.05 -20.76 -9.64
C LEU A 311 5.87 -19.98 -8.60
N ALA A 312 6.75 -20.67 -7.87
CA ALA A 312 7.45 -20.12 -6.71
C ALA A 312 8.96 -20.00 -6.95
N LEU A 313 9.55 -18.84 -6.70
CA LEU A 313 10.97 -18.55 -6.89
C LEU A 313 11.64 -18.21 -5.57
N GLY A 314 12.74 -18.90 -5.26
CA GLY A 314 13.60 -18.63 -4.14
C GLY A 314 13.50 -19.65 -3.00
N PRO A 315 14.51 -19.70 -2.12
CA PRO A 315 14.63 -20.78 -1.13
C PRO A 315 13.49 -20.83 -0.11
N LEU A 316 12.92 -19.70 0.29
CA LEU A 316 11.80 -19.69 1.22
C LEU A 316 10.48 -20.04 0.53
N SER A 317 10.32 -19.68 -0.74
CA SER A 317 9.13 -19.99 -1.54
C SER A 317 8.97 -21.49 -1.83
N ALA A 318 10.01 -22.30 -1.63
CA ALA A 318 9.91 -23.76 -1.64
C ALA A 318 8.90 -24.28 -0.60
N HIS A 319 8.81 -23.63 0.58
CA HIS A 319 7.82 -23.97 1.60
C HIS A 319 6.38 -23.65 1.15
N ALA A 320 6.20 -22.59 0.37
CA ALA A 320 4.90 -22.26 -0.21
C ALA A 320 4.49 -23.32 -1.25
N ALA A 321 5.42 -23.72 -2.13
CA ALA A 321 5.16 -24.76 -3.12
C ALA A 321 4.83 -26.12 -2.48
N GLN A 322 5.55 -26.49 -1.42
CA GLN A 322 5.28 -27.71 -0.66
C GLN A 322 3.88 -27.68 0.00
N ALA A 323 3.53 -26.60 0.65
CA ALA A 323 2.24 -26.44 1.34
C ALA A 323 1.06 -26.32 0.36
N PHE A 324 1.28 -25.77 -0.82
CA PHE A 324 0.29 -25.72 -1.91
C PHE A 324 0.02 -27.12 -2.46
N GLY A 325 1.05 -27.96 -2.61
CA GLY A 325 0.94 -29.34 -3.12
C GLY A 325 0.77 -29.43 -4.63
N PRO A 326 -0.08 -30.36 -5.14
CA PRO A 326 -0.26 -30.53 -6.58
C PRO A 326 -0.69 -29.25 -7.30
N GLY A 327 0.00 -28.92 -8.40
CA GLY A 327 -0.17 -27.66 -9.14
C GLY A 327 0.87 -26.59 -8.79
N ALA A 328 1.75 -26.83 -7.81
CA ALA A 328 2.89 -25.98 -7.55
C ALA A 328 4.13 -26.43 -8.31
N GLN A 329 4.94 -25.45 -8.72
CA GLN A 329 6.28 -25.65 -9.24
C GLN A 329 7.23 -24.66 -8.57
N HIS A 330 8.35 -25.17 -8.06
CA HIS A 330 9.41 -24.36 -7.46
C HIS A 330 10.59 -24.20 -8.41
N PHE A 331 11.23 -23.02 -8.34
CA PHE A 331 12.39 -22.64 -9.14
C PHE A 331 13.47 -22.06 -8.24
N ASP A 332 14.71 -22.50 -8.45
CA ASP A 332 15.91 -21.88 -7.85
C ASP A 332 16.50 -20.83 -8.78
N ASP A 333 16.18 -20.93 -10.07
CA ASP A 333 16.67 -20.03 -11.12
C ASP A 333 15.55 -19.16 -11.68
N LYS A 334 15.84 -17.86 -11.81
CA LYS A 334 14.88 -16.88 -12.31
C LYS A 334 14.55 -17.06 -13.78
N ASP A 335 15.54 -17.39 -14.62
CA ASP A 335 15.32 -17.53 -16.06
C ASP A 335 14.42 -18.74 -16.34
N ALA A 336 14.55 -19.82 -15.55
CA ALA A 336 13.65 -20.97 -15.60
C ALA A 336 12.22 -20.58 -15.19
N LEU A 337 12.03 -19.75 -14.13
CA LEU A 337 10.71 -19.21 -13.79
C LEU A 337 10.14 -18.39 -14.95
N LEU A 338 10.93 -17.45 -15.52
CA LEU A 338 10.45 -16.58 -16.61
C LEU A 338 10.05 -17.37 -17.85
N ALA A 339 10.80 -18.45 -18.18
CA ALA A 339 10.43 -19.36 -19.26
C ALA A 339 9.10 -20.07 -18.97
N ALA A 340 8.92 -20.59 -17.75
CA ALA A 340 7.67 -21.23 -17.33
C ALA A 340 6.48 -20.26 -17.36
N VAL A 341 6.67 -19.03 -16.91
CA VAL A 341 5.63 -17.96 -16.92
C VAL A 341 5.20 -17.64 -18.36
N ARG A 342 6.14 -17.51 -19.30
CA ARG A 342 5.82 -17.27 -20.72
C ARG A 342 5.04 -18.45 -21.35
N ALA A 343 5.52 -19.68 -21.11
CA ALA A 343 4.89 -20.88 -21.65
C ALA A 343 3.46 -21.08 -21.13
N ALA A 344 3.22 -20.62 -19.92
CA ALA A 344 1.98 -20.82 -19.20
C ALA A 344 0.87 -19.81 -19.54
N LEU A 345 1.21 -18.63 -20.04
CA LEU A 345 0.26 -17.54 -20.29
C LEU A 345 -0.96 -17.93 -21.12
N PRO A 346 -0.84 -18.74 -22.21
CA PRO A 346 -2.00 -19.14 -23.01
C PRO A 346 -3.07 -19.95 -22.26
N GLU A 347 -2.70 -20.60 -21.16
CA GLU A 347 -3.62 -21.43 -20.36
C GLU A 347 -4.26 -20.63 -19.21
N ALA A 348 -3.72 -19.46 -18.85
CA ALA A 348 -4.20 -18.66 -17.72
C ALA A 348 -5.45 -17.85 -18.06
N GLY A 349 -6.36 -17.72 -17.11
CA GLY A 349 -7.42 -16.70 -17.10
C GLY A 349 -6.95 -15.46 -16.35
N SER A 350 -6.23 -15.68 -15.23
CA SER A 350 -5.65 -14.61 -14.43
C SER A 350 -4.30 -15.00 -13.83
N VAL A 351 -3.38 -14.04 -13.74
CA VAL A 351 -2.05 -14.22 -13.14
C VAL A 351 -1.80 -13.08 -12.15
N LEU A 352 -1.35 -13.39 -10.94
CA LEU A 352 -0.87 -12.40 -9.98
C LEU A 352 0.61 -12.62 -9.73
N VAL A 353 1.40 -11.54 -9.81
CA VAL A 353 2.85 -11.56 -9.57
C VAL A 353 3.18 -10.79 -8.32
N LYS A 354 3.83 -11.44 -7.33
CA LYS A 354 4.21 -10.82 -6.06
C LYS A 354 5.52 -11.39 -5.51
N GLY A 355 6.27 -10.54 -4.80
CA GLY A 355 7.51 -10.90 -4.11
C GLY A 355 8.17 -9.67 -3.50
N SER A 356 9.13 -9.87 -2.61
CA SER A 356 9.87 -8.77 -2.02
C SER A 356 10.76 -8.06 -3.02
N ARG A 357 11.10 -6.80 -2.73
CA ARG A 357 11.81 -5.89 -3.66
C ARG A 357 13.10 -6.49 -4.24
N PHE A 358 13.87 -7.22 -3.43
CA PHE A 358 15.13 -7.84 -3.87
C PHE A 358 14.94 -8.96 -4.90
N MET A 359 13.74 -9.59 -4.94
CA MET A 359 13.41 -10.63 -5.91
C MET A 359 13.23 -10.10 -7.33
N LYS A 360 12.95 -8.79 -7.48
CA LYS A 360 12.75 -8.11 -8.78
C LYS A 360 11.70 -8.80 -9.65
N MET A 361 10.56 -9.11 -9.03
CA MET A 361 9.47 -9.84 -9.69
C MET A 361 8.78 -9.05 -10.82
N GLU A 362 9.07 -7.75 -10.98
CA GLU A 362 8.69 -6.96 -12.15
C GLU A 362 9.15 -7.59 -13.48
N GLN A 363 10.23 -8.38 -13.44
CA GLN A 363 10.69 -9.12 -14.62
C GLN A 363 9.70 -10.22 -15.06
N ALA A 364 8.99 -10.83 -14.13
CA ALA A 364 7.93 -11.79 -14.47
C ALA A 364 6.72 -11.09 -15.11
N VAL A 365 6.36 -9.89 -14.64
CA VAL A 365 5.31 -9.06 -15.28
C VAL A 365 5.72 -8.69 -16.70
N GLN A 366 6.97 -8.27 -16.90
CA GLN A 366 7.50 -7.94 -18.21
C GLN A 366 7.49 -9.16 -19.15
N ALA A 367 7.90 -10.33 -18.65
CA ALA A 367 7.88 -11.58 -19.43
C ALA A 367 6.47 -11.97 -19.90
N LEU A 368 5.44 -11.75 -19.07
CA LEU A 368 4.03 -11.95 -19.45
C LEU A 368 3.60 -10.98 -20.55
N GLN A 369 3.99 -9.70 -20.46
CA GLN A 369 3.66 -8.69 -21.47
C GLN A 369 4.33 -9.01 -22.83
N GLU A 370 5.61 -9.42 -22.81
CA GLU A 370 6.33 -9.83 -24.02
C GLU A 370 5.67 -11.06 -24.68
N ALA A 371 5.28 -12.06 -23.89
CA ALA A 371 4.62 -13.27 -24.39
C ALA A 371 3.22 -13.00 -24.98
N ALA A 372 2.53 -11.97 -24.51
CA ALA A 372 1.23 -11.57 -25.06
C ALA A 372 1.35 -10.87 -26.41
N CYS A 373 2.50 -10.24 -26.70
CA CYS A 373 2.76 -9.55 -27.97
C CYS A 373 3.29 -10.50 -29.07
N SER A 374 3.65 -11.74 -28.72
CA SER A 374 4.20 -12.76 -29.61
C SER A 374 3.10 -13.67 -30.11
#